data_9b95da364a1dd29b03bbcf2f3de25ba7
#
_entry.id   9b95da364a1dd29b03bbcf2f3de25ba7
#
_cell.length_a   1.000
_cell.length_b   1.000
_cell.length_c   1.000
_cell.angle_alpha   90.00
_cell.angle_beta   90.00
_cell.angle_gamma   90.00
#
_symmetry.space_group_name_H-M   'P 1'
#
loop_
_entity.id
_entity.type
_entity.pdbx_description
1 polymer ?
#
loop_
_entity_poly.entity_id
_entity_poly.type
_entity_poly.pdbx_seq_one_letter_code
_entity_poly.pdbx_strand_id
1 'polypeptide(L)' 'MPHKFPPTYELTTRPCTLHAGRHRWVITGNGMPIQTSSESFATPREARADGLGELEKLIKKSRTSWVRPNLKA' A
#
# COMPACT_ATOMS: atom_id res chain seq x y z
N MET A 1 -21.21 10.12 -9.45
CA MET A 1 -21.18 10.02 -8.82
C MET A 1 -20.46 10.06 -8.13
N PRO A 2 -20.19 10.31 -7.94
CA PRO A 2 -19.23 10.35 -7.24
C PRO A 2 -19.17 9.62 -6.26
N HIS A 3 -18.53 9.21 -5.97
CA HIS A 3 -18.48 8.52 -5.10
C HIS A 3 -17.81 8.99 -4.17
N LYS A 4 -18.01 8.96 -3.30
CA LYS A 4 -17.51 9.32 -2.25
C LYS A 4 -16.98 8.29 -1.48
N PHE A 5 -16.71 7.14 -1.92
CA PHE A 5 -16.13 6.04 -1.21
C PHE A 5 -14.64 6.21 -1.12
N PRO A 6 -14.03 5.91 -0.03
CA PRO A 6 -12.58 5.94 0.07
C PRO A 6 -11.98 4.93 -0.89
N PRO A 7 -10.77 5.10 -1.31
CA PRO A 7 -10.13 4.14 -2.19
C PRO A 7 -10.03 2.78 -1.52
N THR A 8 -10.16 1.74 -2.29
CA THR A 8 -10.04 0.38 -1.81
C THR A 8 -8.61 -0.06 -1.98
N TYR A 9 -7.94 -0.31 -0.89
CA TYR A 9 -6.56 -0.77 -0.95
C TYR A 9 -6.47 -2.25 -0.68
N GLU A 10 -5.55 -2.90 -1.37
CA GLU A 10 -5.27 -4.30 -1.15
C GLU A 10 -3.78 -4.50 -1.05
N LEU A 11 -3.35 -5.35 -0.16
CA LEU A 11 -1.96 -5.69 0.00
C LEU A 11 -1.75 -7.15 -0.39
N THR A 12 -0.85 -7.39 -1.32
CA THR A 12 -0.52 -8.74 -1.72
C THR A 12 0.99 -8.92 -1.70
N THR A 13 1.44 -10.15 -1.61
CA THR A 13 2.85 -10.46 -1.73
C THR A 13 3.10 -11.23 -3.00
N ARG A 14 4.26 -11.07 -3.58
CA ARG A 14 4.64 -11.75 -4.81
C ARG A 14 6.08 -12.20 -4.73
N PRO A 15 6.43 -13.23 -5.47
CA PRO A 15 7.84 -13.61 -5.57
C PRO A 15 8.62 -12.50 -6.24
N CYS A 16 9.83 -12.27 -5.77
CA CYS A 16 10.69 -11.29 -6.39
C CYS A 16 11.28 -11.87 -7.68
N THR A 17 11.17 -11.15 -8.77
CA THR A 17 11.66 -11.64 -10.03
C THR A 17 13.16 -11.44 -10.16
N LEU A 18 13.75 -10.57 -9.37
CA LEU A 18 15.17 -10.31 -9.45
C LEU A 18 15.98 -11.20 -8.53
N HIS A 19 15.38 -11.65 -7.46
CA HIS A 19 16.09 -12.47 -6.47
C HIS A 19 15.26 -13.69 -6.12
N ALA A 20 15.65 -14.83 -6.64
CA ALA A 20 14.90 -16.08 -6.45
C ALA A 20 14.77 -16.36 -4.96
N GLY A 21 13.64 -16.86 -4.56
CA GLY A 21 13.38 -17.22 -3.18
C GLY A 21 13.04 -16.06 -2.27
N ARG A 22 12.94 -14.88 -2.83
CA ARG A 22 12.60 -13.71 -2.02
C ARG A 22 11.23 -13.20 -2.44
N HIS A 23 10.68 -12.31 -1.65
CA HIS A 23 9.30 -11.86 -1.83
C HIS A 23 9.20 -10.34 -1.71
N ARG A 24 8.23 -9.79 -2.40
CA ARG A 24 7.94 -8.36 -2.35
C ARG A 24 6.47 -8.17 -2.08
N TRP A 25 6.11 -7.00 -1.60
CA TRP A 25 4.70 -6.67 -1.44
C TRP A 25 4.28 -5.63 -2.48
N VAL A 26 3.00 -5.66 -2.80
CA VAL A 26 2.39 -4.71 -3.71
C VAL A 26 1.11 -4.21 -3.08
N ILE A 27 0.91 -2.91 -3.09
CA ILE A 27 -0.35 -2.30 -2.68
C ILE A 27 -1.06 -1.84 -3.92
N THR A 28 -2.30 -2.30 -4.07
CA THR A 28 -3.13 -1.84 -5.18
C THR A 28 -4.20 -0.92 -4.64
N GLY A 29 -4.58 0.06 -5.40
CA GLY A 29 -5.68 0.95 -5.07
C GLY A 29 -6.65 0.94 -6.21
N ASN A 30 -7.89 0.56 -5.93
CA ASN A 30 -8.94 0.46 -6.94
C ASN A 30 -8.53 -0.42 -8.12
N GLY A 31 -7.85 -1.51 -7.80
CA GLY A 31 -7.44 -2.48 -8.81
C GLY A 31 -6.15 -2.16 -9.53
N MET A 32 -5.49 -1.06 -9.22
CA MET A 32 -4.25 -0.69 -9.89
C MET A 32 -3.10 -0.65 -8.93
N PRO A 33 -1.93 -1.14 -9.31
CA PRO A 33 -0.78 -1.07 -8.43
C PRO A 33 -0.37 0.38 -8.20
N ILE A 34 -0.25 0.77 -6.96
CA ILE A 34 0.13 2.13 -6.62
C ILE A 34 1.44 2.19 -5.87
N GLN A 35 1.85 1.10 -5.26
CA GLN A 35 3.11 1.09 -4.55
C GLN A 35 3.64 -0.33 -4.43
N THR A 36 4.93 -0.50 -4.59
CA THR A 36 5.56 -1.80 -4.40
C THR A 36 6.75 -1.63 -3.47
N SER A 37 7.16 -2.69 -2.84
CA SER A 37 8.31 -2.62 -1.95
C SER A 37 9.58 -2.36 -2.74
N SER A 38 10.45 -1.55 -2.19
CA SER A 38 11.73 -1.30 -2.81
C SER A 38 12.71 -2.41 -2.46
N GLU A 39 12.38 -3.20 -1.46
CA GLU A 39 13.24 -4.29 -1.00
C GLU A 39 12.55 -5.61 -1.14
N SER A 40 13.31 -6.67 -1.16
CA SER A 40 12.76 -8.00 -1.12
C SER A 40 12.97 -8.59 0.26
N PHE A 41 12.16 -9.56 0.61
CA PHE A 41 12.16 -10.15 1.96
C PHE A 41 12.32 -11.65 1.85
N ALA A 42 12.84 -12.26 2.88
CA ALA A 42 13.10 -13.69 2.86
C ALA A 42 11.82 -14.52 2.86
N THR A 43 10.76 -13.99 3.44
CA THR A 43 9.49 -14.72 3.52
C THR A 43 8.33 -13.82 3.14
N PRO A 44 7.22 -14.38 2.69
CA PRO A 44 6.03 -13.58 2.41
C PRO A 44 5.52 -12.87 3.65
N ARG A 45 5.70 -13.50 4.80
CA ARG A 45 5.25 -12.93 6.06
C ARG A 45 6.00 -11.63 6.37
N GLU A 46 7.28 -11.61 6.14
CA GLU A 46 8.08 -10.41 6.34
C GLU A 46 7.69 -9.32 5.35
N ALA A 47 7.49 -9.71 4.10
CA ALA A 47 7.06 -8.76 3.09
C ALA A 47 5.73 -8.14 3.47
N ARG A 48 4.82 -8.97 3.93
CA ARG A 48 3.48 -8.50 4.29
C ARG A 48 3.55 -7.57 5.49
N ALA A 49 4.36 -7.88 6.48
CA ALA A 49 4.51 -7.03 7.65
C ALA A 49 5.00 -5.64 7.28
N ASP A 50 5.99 -5.59 6.40
CA ASP A 50 6.51 -4.31 5.93
C ASP A 50 5.43 -3.57 5.14
N GLY A 51 4.74 -4.28 4.27
CA GLY A 51 3.69 -3.70 3.45
C GLY A 51 2.54 -3.16 4.26
N LEU A 52 2.19 -3.83 5.36
CA LEU A 52 1.13 -3.34 6.23
C LEU A 52 1.48 -1.99 6.83
N GLY A 53 2.72 -1.79 7.18
CA GLY A 53 3.16 -0.50 7.69
C GLY A 53 2.99 0.60 6.65
N GLU A 54 3.32 0.29 5.41
CA GLU A 54 3.16 1.26 4.32
C GLU A 54 1.70 1.49 3.99
N LEU A 55 0.90 0.46 4.06
CA LEU A 55 -0.53 0.57 3.81
C LEU A 55 -1.17 1.49 4.85
N GLU A 56 -0.77 1.36 6.08
CA GLU A 56 -1.26 2.23 7.13
C GLU A 56 -0.92 3.69 6.87
N LYS A 57 0.26 3.94 6.37
CA LYS A 57 0.67 5.30 6.03
C LYS A 57 -0.18 5.87 4.91
N LEU A 58 -0.49 5.06 3.93
CA LEU A 58 -1.34 5.47 2.82
C LEU A 58 -2.75 5.80 3.29
N ILE A 59 -3.28 5.00 4.14
CA ILE A 59 -4.62 5.20 4.66
C ILE A 59 -4.67 6.49 5.49
N LYS A 60 -3.71 6.69 6.34
CA LYS A 60 -3.63 7.87 7.13
C LYS A 60 -3.50 9.12 6.28
N LYS A 61 -2.66 9.07 5.28
CA LYS A 61 -2.45 10.16 4.37
C LYS A 61 -3.72 10.51 3.62
N SER A 62 -4.42 9.50 3.16
CA SER A 62 -5.66 9.64 2.45
C SER A 62 -6.71 10.31 3.32
N ARG A 63 -6.82 9.87 4.53
CA ARG A 63 -7.76 10.42 5.47
C ARG A 63 -7.46 11.86 5.82
N THR A 64 -6.21 12.17 6.04
CA THR A 64 -5.78 13.50 6.34
C THR A 64 -6.08 14.44 5.20
N SER A 65 -5.78 14.03 3.99
CA SER A 65 -6.04 14.80 2.84
C SER A 65 -7.51 15.07 2.67
N TRP A 66 -8.34 14.14 3.07
CA TRP A 66 -9.72 14.25 2.93
C TRP A 66 -10.33 15.19 3.90
N VAL A 67 -9.86 15.15 5.11
CA VAL A 67 -10.40 15.89 6.13
C VAL A 67 -10.04 17.31 6.12
N ARG A 68 -8.95 17.68 5.77
CA ARG A 68 -8.58 18.88 5.91
C ARG A 68 -8.89 19.77 5.20
N PRO A 69 -9.38 20.24 5.12
CA PRO A 69 -9.44 21.19 4.35
C PRO A 69 -9.09 22.44 4.97
N ASN A 70 -8.98 22.65 5.35
CA ASN A 70 -8.85 23.60 5.60
C ASN A 70 -8.40 24.09 6.43
N LEU A 71 -8.07 24.04 6.79
CA LEU A 71 -7.69 24.36 7.50
C LEU A 71 -7.07 25.16 7.73
N LYS A 72 -6.69 25.53 7.70
CA LYS A 72 -6.11 26.16 7.95
C LYS A 72 -6.23 26.86 8.00
N ALA A 73 -6.43 27.08 8.02
CA ALA A 73 -6.46 27.58 7.99
C ALA A 73 -6.33 27.94 8.28
#